data_327da8f5076a34eb4cc4a054f4d8fa45
#
_entry.id   327da8f5076a34eb4cc4a054f4d8fa45
#
_cell.length_a   1.000
_cell.length_b   1.000
_cell.length_c   1.000
_cell.angle_alpha   90.00
_cell.angle_beta   90.00
_cell.angle_gamma   90.00
#
_symmetry.space_group_name_H-M   'P 1'
#
loop_
_entity.id
_entity.type
_entity.pdbx_description
1 polymer ?
#
loop_
_entity_poly.entity_id
_entity_poly.type
_entity_poly.pdbx_seq_one_letter_code
_entity_poly.pdbx_strand_id
1 'polypeptide(L)'
;MLTDMAVTSDNKLLLCNNQSSHPKVYIYKDYKTYEDEISLTSRPQCITVVPCTDKAVVTLPGEKSIQFINTTNNTKDNKIDIDEMCRGVTAVKDKIYIGGYKKVIVLNTDGSRLRQITTHSNNSHLLYDERNDQLLLRQLDKLCCINLDGHVIYRYDISGYHGLAVDRQGYAYISGYDSNDIQRLSPDGTFRDIVLSEHDGVDRPRSITFNNDFTKLFIINGGESVLVYSCK
;
A
#
# COMPACT_ATOMS: atom_id res chain seq x y z
N MET A 1 10.63 11.56 5.06
CA MET A 1 9.58 10.77 5.77
C MET A 1 9.07 9.68 4.84
N LEU A 2 9.18 8.43 5.26
CA LEU A 2 8.67 7.29 4.52
C LEU A 2 7.14 7.18 4.66
N THR A 3 6.45 6.89 3.56
CA THR A 3 4.97 6.82 3.56
C THR A 3 4.44 5.44 3.22
N ASP A 4 5.08 4.74 2.29
CA ASP A 4 4.63 3.43 1.85
C ASP A 4 5.77 2.60 1.27
N MET A 5 5.57 1.29 1.13
CA MET A 5 6.55 0.35 0.62
C MET A 5 5.91 -0.81 -0.14
N ALA A 6 6.68 -1.39 -1.04
CA ALA A 6 6.32 -2.59 -1.78
C ALA A 6 7.53 -3.50 -1.97
N VAL A 7 7.27 -4.80 -2.11
CA VAL A 7 8.30 -5.81 -2.38
C VAL A 7 8.12 -6.33 -3.80
N THR A 8 9.18 -6.29 -4.61
CA THR A 8 9.20 -6.82 -5.97
C THR A 8 9.36 -8.34 -5.99
N SER A 9 9.05 -8.98 -7.11
CA SER A 9 9.18 -10.43 -7.28
C SER A 9 10.62 -10.93 -7.12
N ASP A 10 11.61 -10.10 -7.41
CA ASP A 10 13.04 -10.37 -7.24
C ASP A 10 13.58 -9.91 -5.87
N ASN A 11 12.69 -9.68 -4.89
CA ASN A 11 13.01 -9.33 -3.50
C ASN A 11 13.70 -7.98 -3.30
N LYS A 12 13.46 -6.99 -4.16
CA LYS A 12 13.79 -5.61 -3.86
C LYS A 12 12.73 -5.00 -2.96
N LEU A 13 13.14 -4.13 -2.04
CA LEU A 13 12.24 -3.30 -1.24
C LEU A 13 12.22 -1.88 -1.82
N LEU A 14 11.04 -1.44 -2.24
CA LEU A 14 10.78 -0.10 -2.73
C LEU A 14 10.17 0.74 -1.61
N LEU A 15 10.74 1.94 -1.33
CA LEU A 15 10.29 2.81 -0.26
C LEU A 15 9.95 4.20 -0.79
N CYS A 16 8.71 4.64 -0.63
CA CYS A 16 8.29 6.01 -0.93
C CYS A 16 8.81 7.00 0.11
N ASN A 17 9.63 7.97 -0.32
CA ASN A 17 10.04 9.10 0.50
C ASN A 17 9.29 10.37 0.11
N ASN A 18 8.44 10.84 1.01
CA ASN A 18 7.59 12.02 0.84
C ASN A 18 8.27 13.34 1.30
N GLN A 19 9.58 13.41 1.30
CA GLN A 19 10.27 14.64 1.67
C GLN A 19 10.06 15.72 0.59
N SER A 20 9.64 16.91 1.02
CA SER A 20 9.23 17.97 0.08
C SER A 20 10.30 18.46 -0.86
N SER A 21 11.55 18.52 -0.38
CA SER A 21 12.69 19.00 -1.17
C SER A 21 13.24 17.94 -2.14
N HIS A 22 13.04 16.66 -1.84
CA HIS A 22 13.63 15.56 -2.61
C HIS A 22 12.71 14.33 -2.58
N PRO A 23 11.52 14.41 -3.23
CA PRO A 23 10.60 13.28 -3.32
C PRO A 23 11.21 12.18 -4.18
N LYS A 24 11.21 10.94 -3.69
CA LYS A 24 11.83 9.83 -4.39
C LYS A 24 11.31 8.47 -3.94
N VAL A 25 11.62 7.44 -4.70
CA VAL A 25 11.54 6.04 -4.28
C VAL A 25 12.94 5.53 -4.07
N TYR A 26 13.24 5.03 -2.86
CA TYR A 26 14.47 4.29 -2.60
C TYR A 26 14.29 2.83 -2.99
N ILE A 27 15.35 2.21 -3.47
CA ILE A 27 15.42 0.82 -3.90
C ILE A 27 16.50 0.11 -3.10
N TYR A 28 16.12 -0.95 -2.39
CA TYR A 28 17.02 -1.78 -1.62
C TYR A 28 17.01 -3.19 -2.15
N LYS A 29 18.20 -3.71 -2.47
CA LYS A 29 18.40 -5.12 -2.81
C LYS A 29 18.38 -5.97 -1.54
N ASP A 30 17.80 -7.16 -1.62
CA ASP A 30 17.74 -8.14 -0.53
C ASP A 30 17.21 -7.51 0.79
N TYR A 31 16.35 -6.48 0.67
CA TYR A 31 15.73 -5.74 1.78
C TYR A 31 16.69 -4.92 2.65
N LYS A 32 17.98 -4.91 2.39
CA LYS A 32 19.00 -4.30 3.27
C LYS A 32 19.99 -3.41 2.56
N THR A 33 20.45 -3.81 1.37
CA THR A 33 21.50 -3.11 0.67
C THR A 33 20.90 -2.04 -0.21
N TYR A 34 21.22 -0.77 0.05
CA TYR A 34 20.85 0.33 -0.84
C TYR A 34 21.41 0.05 -2.24
N GLU A 35 20.54 0.12 -3.24
CA GLU A 35 20.87 -0.11 -4.63
C GLU A 35 20.80 1.18 -5.45
N ASP A 36 19.65 1.88 -5.35
CA ASP A 36 19.39 3.04 -6.21
C ASP A 36 18.26 3.92 -5.63
N GLU A 37 18.00 5.04 -6.31
CA GLU A 37 16.85 5.91 -6.04
C GLU A 37 16.27 6.51 -7.29
N ILE A 38 14.96 6.65 -7.35
CA ILE A 38 14.25 7.28 -8.44
C ILE A 38 13.65 8.59 -7.97
N SER A 39 14.17 9.71 -8.46
CA SER A 39 13.63 11.04 -8.17
C SER A 39 12.26 11.23 -8.82
N LEU A 40 11.30 11.76 -8.06
CA LEU A 40 9.93 12.03 -8.50
C LEU A 40 9.69 13.54 -8.65
N THR A 41 8.67 13.88 -9.41
CA THR A 41 8.29 15.29 -9.65
C THR A 41 7.48 15.88 -8.50
N SER A 42 6.82 15.05 -7.71
CA SER A 42 6.09 15.46 -6.50
C SER A 42 6.10 14.36 -5.44
N ARG A 43 5.54 14.68 -4.28
CA ARG A 43 5.52 13.78 -3.10
C ARG A 43 4.74 12.50 -3.36
N PRO A 44 5.39 11.33 -3.29
CA PRO A 44 4.69 10.05 -3.38
C PRO A 44 3.88 9.78 -2.11
N GLN A 45 2.74 9.09 -2.27
CA GLN A 45 1.93 8.65 -1.14
C GLN A 45 1.98 7.13 -0.96
N CYS A 46 1.58 6.39 -1.98
CA CYS A 46 1.56 4.92 -1.96
C CYS A 46 2.28 4.33 -3.18
N ILE A 47 2.72 3.08 -3.03
CA ILE A 47 3.38 2.29 -4.08
C ILE A 47 2.88 0.87 -4.07
N THR A 48 2.73 0.28 -5.26
CA THR A 48 2.43 -1.14 -5.44
C THR A 48 3.22 -1.70 -6.61
N VAL A 49 3.56 -2.99 -6.55
CA VAL A 49 4.12 -3.72 -7.69
C VAL A 49 2.99 -4.28 -8.54
N VAL A 50 3.11 -4.19 -9.85
CA VAL A 50 2.15 -4.79 -10.79
C VAL A 50 2.53 -6.25 -11.00
N PRO A 51 1.68 -7.21 -10.59
CA PRO A 51 1.99 -8.63 -10.65
C PRO A 51 2.38 -9.11 -12.05
N CYS A 52 3.33 -10.03 -12.11
CA CYS A 52 3.82 -10.64 -13.37
C CYS A 52 4.42 -9.64 -14.38
N THR A 53 4.85 -8.47 -13.89
CA THR A 53 5.53 -7.46 -14.72
C THR A 53 6.80 -6.95 -14.02
N ASP A 54 7.58 -6.18 -14.74
CA ASP A 54 8.72 -5.42 -14.21
C ASP A 54 8.33 -3.99 -13.74
N LYS A 55 7.04 -3.76 -13.44
CA LYS A 55 6.52 -2.43 -13.14
C LYS A 55 6.07 -2.28 -11.69
N ALA A 56 6.29 -1.10 -11.15
CA ALA A 56 5.62 -0.59 -9.96
C ALA A 56 4.86 0.69 -10.29
N VAL A 57 3.84 1.01 -9.51
CA VAL A 57 3.01 2.21 -9.65
C VAL A 57 3.07 3.01 -8.37
N VAL A 58 3.37 4.31 -8.50
CA VAL A 58 3.44 5.27 -7.40
C VAL A 58 2.35 6.33 -7.57
N THR A 59 1.60 6.62 -6.52
CA THR A 59 0.64 7.72 -6.54
C THR A 59 1.31 9.05 -6.21
N LEU A 60 0.97 10.10 -6.97
CA LEU A 60 1.42 11.48 -6.82
C LEU A 60 0.21 12.40 -6.60
N PRO A 61 -0.34 12.46 -5.35
CA PRO A 61 -1.60 13.16 -5.09
C PRO A 61 -1.57 14.64 -5.44
N GLY A 62 -0.41 15.31 -5.24
CA GLY A 62 -0.22 16.73 -5.55
C GLY A 62 -0.31 17.07 -7.03
N GLU A 63 -0.02 16.09 -7.89
CA GLU A 63 -0.13 16.22 -9.35
C GLU A 63 -1.35 15.52 -9.93
N LYS A 64 -2.16 14.90 -9.07
CA LYS A 64 -3.34 14.09 -9.49
C LYS A 64 -2.99 13.03 -10.53
N SER A 65 -1.84 12.39 -10.37
CA SER A 65 -1.28 11.45 -11.34
C SER A 65 -0.70 10.20 -10.65
N ILE A 66 -0.43 9.19 -11.46
CA ILE A 66 0.37 8.03 -11.08
C ILE A 66 1.61 7.97 -11.96
N GLN A 67 2.72 7.51 -11.39
CA GLN A 67 3.98 7.30 -12.07
C GLN A 67 4.30 5.81 -12.11
N PHE A 68 4.46 5.25 -13.30
CA PHE A 68 5.02 3.91 -13.47
C PHE A 68 6.53 3.95 -13.33
N ILE A 69 7.08 2.91 -12.74
CA ILE A 69 8.50 2.68 -12.53
C ILE A 69 8.83 1.30 -13.10
N ASN A 70 9.89 1.21 -13.90
CA ASN A 70 10.47 -0.07 -14.27
C ASN A 70 11.41 -0.53 -13.14
N THR A 71 11.12 -1.68 -12.53
CA THR A 71 11.84 -2.21 -11.38
C THR A 71 13.09 -3.00 -11.75
N THR A 72 13.26 -3.37 -13.02
CA THR A 72 14.44 -4.08 -13.53
C THR A 72 15.63 -3.13 -13.73
N ASN A 73 15.37 -2.00 -14.37
CA ASN A 73 16.42 -1.00 -14.69
C ASN A 73 16.35 0.25 -13.81
N ASN A 74 15.44 0.29 -12.82
CA ASN A 74 15.27 1.36 -11.85
C ASN A 74 15.00 2.74 -12.49
N THR A 75 14.15 2.79 -13.51
CA THR A 75 13.85 4.03 -14.24
C THR A 75 12.37 4.40 -14.15
N LYS A 76 12.10 5.70 -14.35
CA LYS A 76 10.72 6.15 -14.58
C LYS A 76 10.24 5.67 -15.94
N ASP A 77 9.01 5.20 -15.98
CA ASP A 77 8.25 4.86 -17.17
C ASP A 77 7.11 5.89 -17.36
N ASN A 78 6.02 5.53 -17.97
CA ASN A 78 4.90 6.41 -18.25
C ASN A 78 4.31 7.03 -16.98
N LYS A 79 3.90 8.29 -17.09
CA LYS A 79 3.09 8.99 -16.09
C LYS A 79 1.69 9.18 -16.64
N ILE A 80 0.68 8.93 -15.82
CA ILE A 80 -0.73 8.98 -16.22
C ILE A 80 -1.49 9.96 -15.33
N ASP A 81 -2.17 10.91 -15.94
CA ASP A 81 -3.04 11.86 -15.25
C ASP A 81 -4.37 11.15 -14.88
N ILE A 82 -4.74 11.30 -13.62
CA ILE A 82 -5.96 10.71 -13.05
C ILE A 82 -7.08 11.76 -12.94
N ASP A 83 -6.74 13.05 -13.10
CA ASP A 83 -7.59 14.25 -13.00
C ASP A 83 -8.17 14.49 -11.60
N GLU A 84 -7.79 13.68 -10.61
CA GLU A 84 -8.22 13.83 -9.24
C GLU A 84 -7.18 13.36 -8.24
N MET A 85 -7.32 13.79 -6.98
CA MET A 85 -6.39 13.38 -5.92
C MET A 85 -6.44 11.87 -5.71
N CYS A 86 -5.35 11.19 -6.04
CA CYS A 86 -5.15 9.77 -5.86
C CYS A 86 -4.20 9.52 -4.68
N ARG A 87 -4.56 8.65 -3.75
CA ARG A 87 -3.74 8.35 -2.56
C ARG A 87 -3.29 6.91 -2.51
N GLY A 88 -4.20 5.98 -2.20
CA GLY A 88 -3.90 4.57 -2.16
C GLY A 88 -3.80 3.94 -3.55
N VAL A 89 -3.02 2.88 -3.68
CA VAL A 89 -2.93 2.08 -4.91
C VAL A 89 -2.69 0.62 -4.58
N THR A 90 -3.34 -0.27 -5.31
CA THR A 90 -3.05 -1.71 -5.32
C THR A 90 -3.20 -2.24 -6.74
N ALA A 91 -2.47 -3.30 -7.05
CA ALA A 91 -2.53 -3.95 -8.35
C ALA A 91 -2.74 -5.46 -8.18
N VAL A 92 -3.56 -6.03 -9.03
CA VAL A 92 -3.83 -7.47 -9.06
C VAL A 92 -4.09 -7.91 -10.50
N LYS A 93 -3.48 -9.01 -10.91
CA LYS A 93 -3.59 -9.52 -12.28
C LYS A 93 -3.29 -8.41 -13.32
N ASP A 94 -4.27 -8.05 -14.13
CA ASP A 94 -4.20 -7.06 -15.20
C ASP A 94 -4.82 -5.70 -14.81
N LYS A 95 -5.09 -5.46 -13.51
CA LYS A 95 -5.79 -4.25 -13.04
C LYS A 95 -5.04 -3.51 -11.96
N ILE A 96 -5.19 -2.18 -11.99
CA ILE A 96 -4.71 -1.26 -10.98
C ILE A 96 -5.92 -0.54 -10.38
N TYR A 97 -5.99 -0.54 -9.05
CA TYR A 97 -7.06 0.12 -8.28
C TYR A 97 -6.46 1.31 -7.56
N ILE A 98 -7.04 2.48 -7.76
CA ILE A 98 -6.55 3.76 -7.21
C ILE A 98 -7.60 4.36 -6.31
N GLY A 99 -7.24 4.65 -5.07
CA GLY A 99 -8.09 5.28 -4.08
C GLY A 99 -8.18 6.79 -4.31
N GLY A 100 -9.38 7.26 -4.61
CA GLY A 100 -9.74 8.66 -4.79
C GLY A 100 -10.75 9.16 -3.74
N TYR A 101 -11.28 10.37 -3.98
CA TYR A 101 -12.33 10.95 -3.17
C TYR A 101 -13.66 10.23 -3.41
N LYS A 102 -14.13 9.48 -2.41
CA LYS A 102 -15.39 8.70 -2.44
C LYS A 102 -15.50 7.72 -3.61
N LYS A 103 -14.38 7.23 -4.13
CA LYS A 103 -14.34 6.23 -5.19
C LYS A 103 -13.03 5.48 -5.24
N VAL A 104 -13.04 4.36 -5.94
CA VAL A 104 -11.86 3.66 -6.43
C VAL A 104 -11.92 3.68 -7.95
N ILE A 105 -10.85 4.13 -8.58
CA ILE A 105 -10.69 4.13 -10.04
C ILE A 105 -10.00 2.83 -10.42
N VAL A 106 -10.50 2.16 -11.44
CA VAL A 106 -9.93 0.91 -11.96
C VAL A 106 -9.33 1.17 -13.32
N LEU A 107 -8.04 0.87 -13.47
CA LEU A 107 -7.30 0.95 -14.72
C LEU A 107 -6.82 -0.43 -15.17
N ASN A 108 -6.51 -0.57 -16.44
CA ASN A 108 -5.63 -1.63 -16.94
C ASN A 108 -4.17 -1.34 -16.54
N THR A 109 -3.29 -2.32 -16.74
CA THR A 109 -1.83 -2.18 -16.49
C THR A 109 -1.12 -1.25 -17.49
N ASP A 110 -1.77 -0.88 -18.60
CA ASP A 110 -1.31 0.16 -19.52
C ASP A 110 -1.74 1.57 -19.10
N GLY A 111 -2.57 1.69 -18.04
CA GLY A 111 -3.10 2.94 -17.52
C GLY A 111 -4.42 3.38 -18.12
N SER A 112 -5.00 2.64 -19.06
CA SER A 112 -6.31 2.96 -19.61
C SER A 112 -7.42 2.76 -18.56
N ARG A 113 -8.35 3.75 -18.47
CA ARG A 113 -9.43 3.72 -17.47
C ARG A 113 -10.52 2.74 -17.88
N LEU A 114 -10.86 1.81 -16.99
CA LEU A 114 -11.92 0.81 -17.19
C LEU A 114 -13.25 1.26 -16.58
N ARG A 115 -13.25 1.55 -15.29
CA ARG A 115 -14.45 1.91 -14.52
C ARG A 115 -14.08 2.62 -13.22
N GLN A 116 -15.10 3.00 -12.47
CA GLN A 116 -14.95 3.43 -11.08
C GLN A 116 -15.93 2.67 -10.18
N ILE A 117 -15.55 2.52 -8.92
CA ILE A 117 -16.37 1.95 -7.85
C ILE A 117 -16.66 3.09 -6.87
N THR A 118 -17.93 3.37 -6.62
CA THR A 118 -18.33 4.40 -5.65
C THR A 118 -18.08 3.91 -4.23
N THR A 119 -17.49 4.77 -3.39
CA THR A 119 -17.28 4.53 -1.96
C THR A 119 -17.82 5.70 -1.14
N HIS A 120 -17.92 5.55 0.19
CA HIS A 120 -18.53 6.57 1.04
C HIS A 120 -17.53 7.59 1.61
N SER A 121 -16.23 7.30 1.55
CA SER A 121 -15.17 8.11 2.16
C SER A 121 -13.92 8.15 1.29
N ASN A 122 -12.96 9.00 1.70
CA ASN A 122 -11.64 9.04 1.09
C ASN A 122 -10.87 7.75 1.39
N ASN A 123 -10.26 7.17 0.37
CA ASN A 123 -9.50 5.95 0.46
C ASN A 123 -8.01 6.30 0.45
N SER A 124 -7.41 6.37 1.63
CA SER A 124 -6.02 6.80 1.83
C SER A 124 -5.00 5.71 1.52
N HIS A 125 -5.39 4.46 1.74
CA HIS A 125 -4.63 3.27 1.39
C HIS A 125 -5.62 2.19 0.97
N LEU A 126 -5.24 1.32 0.07
CA LEU A 126 -6.09 0.20 -0.33
C LEU A 126 -5.26 -1.02 -0.69
N LEU A 127 -5.86 -2.18 -0.46
CA LEU A 127 -5.30 -3.48 -0.78
C LEU A 127 -6.37 -4.35 -1.42
N TYR A 128 -6.01 -5.07 -2.45
CA TYR A 128 -6.86 -6.10 -3.03
C TYR A 128 -6.59 -7.45 -2.35
N ASP A 129 -7.63 -8.04 -1.80
CA ASP A 129 -7.62 -9.40 -1.28
C ASP A 129 -7.99 -10.37 -2.42
N GLU A 130 -6.98 -11.01 -3.01
CA GLU A 130 -7.15 -11.93 -4.14
C GLU A 130 -7.99 -13.17 -3.78
N ARG A 131 -7.97 -13.59 -2.52
CA ARG A 131 -8.64 -14.80 -2.07
C ARG A 131 -10.17 -14.66 -2.09
N ASN A 132 -10.63 -13.49 -1.68
CA ASN A 132 -12.05 -13.20 -1.52
C ASN A 132 -12.60 -12.26 -2.59
N ASP A 133 -11.78 -11.82 -3.55
CA ASP A 133 -12.13 -10.87 -4.62
C ASP A 133 -12.72 -9.56 -4.05
N GLN A 134 -12.02 -8.99 -3.06
CA GLN A 134 -12.46 -7.85 -2.24
C GLN A 134 -11.42 -6.74 -2.18
N LEU A 135 -11.88 -5.53 -1.87
CA LEU A 135 -11.03 -4.38 -1.59
C LEU A 135 -11.10 -4.01 -0.12
N LEU A 136 -9.94 -3.97 0.52
CA LEU A 136 -9.73 -3.41 1.84
C LEU A 136 -9.34 -1.95 1.70
N LEU A 137 -10.14 -1.04 2.24
CA LEU A 137 -10.01 0.40 2.10
C LEU A 137 -9.72 1.03 3.46
N ARG A 138 -8.55 1.64 3.63
CA ARG A 138 -8.26 2.47 4.80
C ARG A 138 -8.87 3.85 4.63
N GLN A 139 -9.71 4.20 5.56
CA GLN A 139 -10.33 5.50 5.72
C GLN A 139 -9.79 6.14 7.01
N LEU A 140 -10.16 7.38 7.33
CA LEU A 140 -9.60 8.11 8.46
C LEU A 140 -9.64 7.33 9.79
N ASP A 141 -10.78 6.75 10.08
CA ASP A 141 -11.15 6.19 11.38
C ASP A 141 -11.54 4.70 11.30
N LYS A 142 -11.39 4.09 10.12
CA LYS A 142 -11.82 2.70 9.92
C LYS A 142 -11.14 2.00 8.74
N LEU A 143 -11.17 0.69 8.80
CA LEU A 143 -11.06 -0.20 7.67
C LEU A 143 -12.47 -0.46 7.13
N CYS A 144 -12.64 -0.40 5.82
CA CYS A 144 -13.86 -0.79 5.14
C CYS A 144 -13.54 -1.85 4.09
N CYS A 145 -14.13 -3.03 4.20
CA CYS A 145 -14.06 -4.06 3.18
C CYS A 145 -15.26 -3.95 2.26
N ILE A 146 -15.03 -3.93 0.95
CA ILE A 146 -16.07 -3.87 -0.06
C ILE A 146 -15.87 -4.96 -1.12
N ASN A 147 -16.97 -5.39 -1.75
CA ASN A 147 -16.88 -6.15 -2.98
C ASN A 147 -16.56 -5.22 -4.18
N LEU A 148 -16.34 -5.78 -5.36
CA LEU A 148 -16.00 -5.01 -6.56
C LEU A 148 -17.18 -4.21 -7.15
N ASP A 149 -18.39 -4.37 -6.64
CA ASP A 149 -19.56 -3.55 -6.96
C ASP A 149 -19.70 -2.34 -6.03
N GLY A 150 -18.86 -2.27 -4.98
CA GLY A 150 -18.87 -1.19 -4.00
C GLY A 150 -19.76 -1.45 -2.77
N HIS A 151 -20.36 -2.63 -2.66
CA HIS A 151 -21.13 -3.00 -1.47
C HIS A 151 -20.21 -3.31 -0.31
N VAL A 152 -20.51 -2.74 0.86
CA VAL A 152 -19.76 -2.96 2.07
C VAL A 152 -20.03 -4.36 2.61
N ILE A 153 -18.96 -5.10 2.90
CA ILE A 153 -18.98 -6.42 3.49
C ILE A 153 -18.85 -6.31 5.00
N TYR A 154 -17.80 -5.60 5.48
CA TYR A 154 -17.64 -5.29 6.89
C TYR A 154 -16.91 -3.95 7.09
N ARG A 155 -16.95 -3.47 8.32
CA ARG A 155 -16.15 -2.32 8.79
C ARG A 155 -15.49 -2.68 10.11
N TYR A 156 -14.33 -2.09 10.33
CA TYR A 156 -13.59 -2.21 11.59
C TYR A 156 -13.07 -0.83 11.98
N ASP A 157 -13.39 -0.39 13.20
CA ASP A 157 -12.97 0.93 13.69
C ASP A 157 -11.51 0.86 14.16
N ILE A 158 -10.69 1.69 13.54
CA ILE A 158 -9.27 1.83 13.85
C ILE A 158 -8.77 3.19 13.35
N SER A 159 -8.17 3.97 14.24
CA SER A 159 -7.66 5.30 13.88
C SER A 159 -6.41 5.24 13.01
N GLY A 160 -6.19 6.32 12.24
CA GLY A 160 -5.05 6.48 11.35
C GLY A 160 -5.31 6.05 9.90
N TYR A 161 -4.45 6.51 9.00
CA TYR A 161 -4.65 6.39 7.55
C TYR A 161 -3.84 5.27 6.87
N HIS A 162 -3.12 4.46 7.65
CA HIS A 162 -1.95 3.76 7.14
C HIS A 162 -2.15 2.25 7.05
N GLY A 163 -1.19 1.57 6.54
CA GLY A 163 -0.79 0.20 6.47
C GLY A 163 -1.86 -0.88 6.45
N LEU A 164 -1.89 -1.61 5.35
CA LEU A 164 -2.65 -2.84 5.18
C LEU A 164 -1.77 -3.92 4.57
N ALA A 165 -1.86 -5.13 5.10
CA ALA A 165 -1.31 -6.33 4.47
C ALA A 165 -2.30 -7.49 4.67
N VAL A 166 -2.26 -8.48 3.79
CA VAL A 166 -3.05 -9.71 3.91
C VAL A 166 -2.10 -10.90 3.77
N ASP A 167 -2.25 -11.91 4.62
CA ASP A 167 -1.46 -13.13 4.54
C ASP A 167 -2.12 -14.19 3.64
N ARG A 168 -1.44 -15.33 3.48
CA ARG A 168 -1.93 -16.45 2.64
C ARG A 168 -3.25 -17.04 3.13
N GLN A 169 -3.60 -16.90 4.40
CA GLN A 169 -4.83 -17.38 4.99
C GLN A 169 -5.99 -16.39 4.82
N GLY A 170 -5.69 -15.14 4.40
CA GLY A 170 -6.67 -14.08 4.25
C GLY A 170 -6.87 -13.24 5.51
N TYR A 171 -5.99 -13.39 6.53
CA TYR A 171 -6.01 -12.49 7.68
C TYR A 171 -5.49 -11.11 7.27
N ALA A 172 -6.22 -10.07 7.62
CA ALA A 172 -5.81 -8.70 7.39
C ALA A 172 -4.99 -8.17 8.57
N TYR A 173 -3.85 -7.58 8.27
CA TYR A 173 -2.97 -6.89 9.21
C TYR A 173 -3.12 -5.40 9.01
N ILE A 174 -3.30 -4.65 10.10
CA ILE A 174 -3.60 -3.23 10.06
C ILE A 174 -2.68 -2.50 11.02
N SER A 175 -2.04 -1.42 10.54
CA SER A 175 -1.26 -0.56 11.42
C SER A 175 -2.17 0.36 12.24
N GLY A 176 -2.07 0.30 13.56
CA GLY A 176 -2.65 1.23 14.52
C GLY A 176 -1.67 2.36 14.81
N TYR A 177 -1.76 3.46 14.05
CA TYR A 177 -0.83 4.59 14.17
C TYR A 177 -0.86 5.23 15.56
N ASP A 178 -2.06 5.41 16.11
CA ASP A 178 -2.22 6.05 17.42
C ASP A 178 -2.09 5.05 18.59
N SER A 179 -2.29 3.75 18.34
CA SER A 179 -2.17 2.67 19.33
C SER A 179 -0.80 2.00 19.37
N ASN A 180 0.12 2.36 18.47
CA ASN A 180 1.46 1.78 18.37
C ASN A 180 1.45 0.25 18.25
N ASP A 181 0.53 -0.28 17.43
CA ASP A 181 0.36 -1.72 17.28
C ASP A 181 0.13 -2.16 15.82
N ILE A 182 0.21 -3.48 15.62
CA ILE A 182 -0.28 -4.15 14.42
C ILE A 182 -1.39 -5.10 14.84
N GLN A 183 -2.59 -4.81 14.40
CA GLN A 183 -3.79 -5.59 14.69
C GLN A 183 -4.06 -6.58 13.56
N ARG A 184 -4.55 -7.77 13.91
CA ARG A 184 -4.94 -8.80 12.96
C ARG A 184 -6.43 -9.07 13.01
N LEU A 185 -7.05 -9.09 11.84
CA LEU A 185 -8.45 -9.46 11.66
C LEU A 185 -8.57 -10.78 10.91
N SER A 186 -9.58 -11.57 11.25
CA SER A 186 -10.00 -12.70 10.43
C SER A 186 -10.60 -12.24 9.10
N PRO A 187 -10.74 -13.13 8.10
CA PRO A 187 -11.25 -12.77 6.77
C PRO A 187 -12.67 -12.16 6.78
N ASP A 188 -13.44 -12.40 7.82
CA ASP A 188 -14.78 -11.81 8.01
C ASP A 188 -14.76 -10.43 8.70
N GLY A 189 -13.56 -9.89 8.99
CA GLY A 189 -13.38 -8.59 9.62
C GLY A 189 -13.43 -8.61 11.16
N THR A 190 -13.52 -9.78 11.78
CA THR A 190 -13.51 -9.91 13.25
C THR A 190 -12.09 -9.73 13.80
N PHE A 191 -11.94 -8.91 14.85
CA PHE A 191 -10.67 -8.74 15.56
C PHE A 191 -10.18 -10.08 16.11
N ARG A 192 -8.92 -10.39 15.86
CA ARG A 192 -8.28 -11.62 16.32
C ARG A 192 -7.34 -11.37 17.49
N ASP A 193 -6.31 -10.55 17.27
CA ASP A 193 -5.27 -10.25 18.26
C ASP A 193 -4.44 -9.03 17.85
N ILE A 194 -3.60 -8.60 18.75
CA ILE A 194 -2.47 -7.69 18.49
C ILE A 194 -1.24 -8.55 18.24
N VAL A 195 -0.70 -8.46 17.03
CA VAL A 195 0.45 -9.26 16.60
C VAL A 195 1.77 -8.68 17.06
N LEU A 196 1.89 -7.35 17.04
CA LEU A 196 3.05 -6.57 17.47
C LEU A 196 2.57 -5.28 18.15
N SER A 197 3.34 -4.80 19.11
CA SER A 197 3.00 -3.64 19.94
C SER A 197 4.23 -2.75 20.19
N GLU A 198 4.06 -1.71 20.96
CA GLU A 198 5.15 -0.85 21.44
C GLU A 198 6.25 -1.66 22.19
N HIS A 199 5.88 -2.74 22.88
CA HIS A 199 6.85 -3.63 23.53
C HIS A 199 7.77 -4.35 22.55
N ASP A 200 7.33 -4.52 21.31
CA ASP A 200 8.11 -5.09 20.21
C ASP A 200 8.85 -4.01 19.40
N GLY A 201 8.79 -2.74 19.82
CA GLY A 201 9.47 -1.61 19.20
C GLY A 201 8.62 -0.90 18.13
N VAL A 202 7.33 -1.20 18.03
CA VAL A 202 6.42 -0.50 17.10
C VAL A 202 6.07 0.88 17.65
N ASP A 203 6.36 1.93 16.87
CA ASP A 203 6.02 3.33 17.18
C ASP A 203 5.39 3.98 15.93
N ARG A 204 4.17 4.42 16.05
CA ARG A 204 3.40 5.08 14.98
C ARG A 204 3.58 4.41 13.61
N PRO A 205 3.20 3.12 13.48
CA PRO A 205 3.41 2.35 12.27
C PRO A 205 2.59 2.94 11.12
N ARG A 206 3.22 3.09 9.94
CA ARG A 206 2.58 3.72 8.77
C ARG A 206 2.18 2.71 7.72
N SER A 207 3.13 2.07 7.09
CA SER A 207 2.87 1.04 6.09
C SER A 207 3.39 -0.31 6.58
N ILE A 208 2.73 -1.36 6.17
CA ILE A 208 3.10 -2.75 6.45
C ILE A 208 3.01 -3.56 5.16
N THR A 209 3.93 -4.49 4.98
CA THR A 209 3.88 -5.43 3.84
C THR A 209 4.61 -6.73 4.19
N PHE A 210 4.20 -7.82 3.58
CA PHE A 210 4.93 -9.08 3.62
C PHE A 210 5.92 -9.17 2.45
N ASN A 211 6.96 -9.98 2.62
CA ASN A 211 7.72 -10.46 1.47
C ASN A 211 6.95 -11.55 0.71
N ASN A 212 7.46 -11.93 -0.46
CA ASN A 212 6.74 -12.83 -1.38
C ASN A 212 6.43 -14.22 -0.80
N ASP A 213 7.26 -14.73 0.10
CA ASP A 213 7.10 -16.04 0.75
C ASP A 213 6.40 -15.98 2.12
N PHE A 214 6.03 -14.76 2.58
CA PHE A 214 5.38 -14.50 3.87
C PHE A 214 6.21 -14.89 5.10
N THR A 215 7.53 -15.01 4.94
CA THR A 215 8.44 -15.27 6.06
C THR A 215 8.88 -14.02 6.81
N LYS A 216 8.62 -12.83 6.24
CA LYS A 216 8.95 -11.53 6.83
C LYS A 216 7.80 -10.55 6.72
N LEU A 217 7.61 -9.80 7.81
CA LEU A 217 6.73 -8.62 7.86
C LEU A 217 7.61 -7.38 7.98
N PHE A 218 7.41 -6.42 7.08
CA PHE A 218 8.06 -5.11 7.09
C PHE A 218 7.09 -4.06 7.60
N ILE A 219 7.59 -3.13 8.42
CA ILE A 219 6.80 -2.05 9.01
C ILE A 219 7.59 -0.75 8.87
N ILE A 220 6.99 0.27 8.24
CA ILE A 220 7.51 1.64 8.32
C ILE A 220 7.16 2.20 9.70
N ASN A 221 8.19 2.43 10.52
CA ASN A 221 8.09 2.85 11.91
C ASN A 221 8.35 4.35 12.03
N GLY A 222 7.42 5.12 12.60
CA GLY A 222 7.52 6.57 12.74
C GLY A 222 7.68 7.36 11.44
N GLY A 223 7.71 6.68 10.28
CA GLY A 223 8.02 7.28 8.99
C GLY A 223 9.52 7.54 8.75
N GLU A 224 10.42 6.94 9.56
CA GLU A 224 11.87 7.17 9.52
C GLU A 224 12.67 5.89 9.28
N SER A 225 12.18 4.77 9.76
CA SER A 225 12.86 3.47 9.67
C SER A 225 11.94 2.36 9.21
N VAL A 226 12.52 1.23 8.84
CA VAL A 226 11.80 -0.01 8.53
C VAL A 226 12.19 -1.07 9.53
N LEU A 227 11.22 -1.58 10.28
CA LEU A 227 11.36 -2.76 11.12
C LEU A 227 11.09 -4.01 10.28
N VAL A 228 11.81 -5.10 10.59
CA VAL A 228 11.66 -6.38 9.89
C VAL A 228 11.48 -7.49 10.93
N TYR A 229 10.34 -8.15 10.88
CA TYR A 229 10.01 -9.26 11.77
C TYR A 229 9.95 -10.56 10.99
N SER A 230 10.44 -11.65 11.59
CA SER A 230 10.31 -13.01 11.03
C SER A 230 8.93 -13.56 11.38
N CYS A 231 8.21 -14.01 10.36
CA CYS A 231 6.94 -14.72 10.54
C CYS A 231 7.21 -16.23 10.71
N LYS A 232 6.54 -16.83 11.69
CA LYS A 232 6.63 -18.28 11.97
C LYS A 232 5.48 -19.04 11.33
#